data_6cc6e500f4c015c98ff588f94e9d265f
#
_entry.id   6cc6e500f4c015c98ff588f94e9d265f
#
_cell.length_a   1.000
_cell.length_b   1.000
_cell.length_c   1.000
_cell.angle_alpha   90.00
_cell.angle_beta   90.00
_cell.angle_gamma   90.00
#
_symmetry.space_group_name_H-M   'P 1'
#
loop_
_entity.id
_entity.type
_entity.pdbx_description
1 polymer ?
#
loop_
_entity_poly.entity_id
_entity_poly.type
_entity_poly.pdbx_seq_one_letter_code
_entity_poly.pdbx_strand_id
1 'polypeptide(L)'
;DTRVGLFYTVWQALRVLGRSLAVLFPLTFVHYGLWYAFLGFHLADALGRAAGAPIAWAPGTLDAMGVVDFLAVAWIAPNVLRGFCLHFVSSNMHYYGDVEDGNVVQQTQVLAPWWMAPFNLFCFNFGSTHAIHHFVVKEPFYVRQATAAQAHRVMREMGVRFDDLGTFRRANRWNEPGTGRAVVA
;
A
#
# COMPACT_ATOMS: atom_id res chain seq x y z
N ASP A 1 36.05 19.81 6.17
CA ASP A 1 34.97 20.58 6.85
C ASP A 1 33.66 19.82 6.85
N THR A 2 33.63 18.69 7.56
CA THR A 2 32.48 17.81 7.69
C THR A 2 31.27 18.47 8.39
N ARG A 3 31.51 19.45 9.25
CA ARG A 3 30.46 20.18 9.98
C ARG A 3 29.63 21.11 9.08
N VAL A 4 30.28 21.78 8.14
CA VAL A 4 29.59 22.67 7.19
C VAL A 4 28.74 21.85 6.22
N GLY A 5 29.24 20.71 5.77
CA GLY A 5 28.49 19.79 4.92
C GLY A 5 27.25 19.22 5.61
N LEU A 6 27.38 18.82 6.88
CA LEU A 6 26.25 18.31 7.66
C LEU A 6 25.17 19.39 7.88
N PHE A 7 25.59 20.63 8.23
CA PHE A 7 24.66 21.73 8.44
C PHE A 7 23.91 22.09 7.15
N TYR A 8 24.60 22.10 6.02
CA TYR A 8 24.00 22.34 4.70
C TYR A 8 22.98 21.25 4.35
N THR A 9 23.31 19.98 4.59
CA THR A 9 22.42 18.83 4.32
C THR A 9 21.16 18.89 5.20
N VAL A 10 21.31 19.18 6.48
CA VAL A 10 20.17 19.33 7.42
C VAL A 10 19.29 20.51 7.00
N TRP A 11 19.88 21.65 6.63
CA TRP A 11 19.13 22.80 6.16
C TRP A 11 18.34 22.52 4.88
N GLN A 12 18.93 21.81 3.91
CA GLN A 12 18.23 21.39 2.70
C GLN A 12 17.09 20.44 3.00
N ALA A 13 17.30 19.46 3.89
CA ALA A 13 16.26 18.54 4.32
C ALA A 13 15.07 19.27 4.99
N LEU A 14 15.36 20.23 5.88
CA LEU A 14 14.33 21.05 6.53
C LEU A 14 13.57 21.93 5.52
N ARG A 15 14.26 22.48 4.52
CA ARG A 15 13.63 23.28 3.46
C ARG A 15 12.71 22.42 2.58
N VAL A 16 13.13 21.23 2.20
CA VAL A 16 12.31 20.28 1.44
C VAL A 16 11.10 19.84 2.25
N LEU A 17 11.31 19.49 3.53
CA LEU A 17 10.24 19.13 4.43
C LEU A 17 9.23 20.27 4.60
N GLY A 18 9.69 21.50 4.84
CA GLY A 18 8.83 22.67 4.98
C GLY A 18 7.99 22.94 3.72
N ARG A 19 8.60 22.81 2.53
CA ARG A 19 7.88 22.96 1.25
C ARG A 19 6.85 21.83 1.06
N SER A 20 7.21 20.61 1.35
CA SER A 20 6.31 19.45 1.25
C SER A 20 5.12 19.61 2.20
N LEU A 21 5.35 20.02 3.45
CA LEU A 21 4.29 20.29 4.42
C LEU A 21 3.39 21.45 3.96
N ALA A 22 3.95 22.53 3.43
CA ALA A 22 3.17 23.67 2.94
C ALA A 22 2.24 23.31 1.77
N VAL A 23 2.64 22.37 0.91
CA VAL A 23 1.84 21.91 -0.24
C VAL A 23 0.88 20.80 0.15
N LEU A 24 1.33 19.82 0.94
CA LEU A 24 0.55 18.61 1.25
C LEU A 24 -0.39 18.82 2.44
N PHE A 25 -0.03 19.66 3.41
CA PHE A 25 -0.81 19.85 4.63
C PHE A 25 -2.26 20.27 4.37
N PRO A 26 -2.57 21.28 3.55
CA PRO A 26 -3.96 21.66 3.28
C PRO A 26 -4.77 20.53 2.64
N LEU A 27 -4.19 19.85 1.63
CA LEU A 27 -4.86 18.76 0.93
C LEU A 27 -5.08 17.55 1.84
N THR A 28 -4.07 17.22 2.64
CA THR A 28 -4.16 16.12 3.61
C THR A 28 -5.20 16.40 4.67
N PHE A 29 -5.25 17.64 5.19
CA PHE A 29 -6.24 18.06 6.18
C PHE A 29 -7.66 17.99 5.63
N VAL A 30 -7.88 18.49 4.41
CA VAL A 30 -9.19 18.40 3.72
C VAL A 30 -9.58 16.94 3.49
N HIS A 31 -8.65 16.12 3.01
CA HIS A 31 -8.90 14.70 2.76
C HIS A 31 -9.34 13.96 4.03
N TYR A 32 -8.58 14.08 5.12
CA TYR A 32 -8.93 13.42 6.38
C TYR A 32 -10.15 14.06 7.06
N GLY A 33 -10.31 15.38 6.94
CA GLY A 33 -11.49 16.10 7.46
C GLY A 33 -12.77 15.57 6.84
N LEU A 34 -12.82 15.47 5.51
CA LEU A 34 -13.96 14.90 4.78
C LEU A 34 -14.21 13.44 5.15
N TRP A 35 -13.14 12.64 5.26
CA TRP A 35 -13.26 11.23 5.61
C TRP A 35 -13.81 11.02 7.02
N TYR A 36 -13.31 11.76 8.02
CA TYR A 36 -13.82 11.67 9.38
C TYR A 36 -15.21 12.27 9.54
N ALA A 37 -15.56 13.33 8.79
CA ALA A 37 -16.93 13.85 8.76
C ALA A 37 -17.89 12.80 8.21
N PHE A 38 -17.54 12.15 7.10
CA PHE A 38 -18.30 11.03 6.53
C PHE A 38 -18.51 9.90 7.55
N LEU A 39 -17.43 9.38 8.12
CA LEU A 39 -17.49 8.27 9.07
C LEU A 39 -18.27 8.65 10.34
N GLY A 40 -18.02 9.84 10.91
CA GLY A 40 -18.65 10.30 12.13
C GLY A 40 -20.16 10.51 11.97
N PHE A 41 -20.58 11.11 10.86
CA PHE A 41 -22.01 11.31 10.57
C PHE A 41 -22.75 9.98 10.42
N HIS A 42 -22.26 9.09 9.55
CA HIS A 42 -22.91 7.80 9.30
C HIS A 42 -22.89 6.88 10.52
N LEU A 43 -21.81 6.91 11.30
CA LEU A 43 -21.73 6.15 12.54
C LEU A 43 -22.72 6.68 13.58
N ALA A 44 -22.80 8.01 13.77
CA ALA A 44 -23.74 8.61 14.71
C ALA A 44 -25.20 8.32 14.32
N ASP A 45 -25.52 8.44 13.03
CA ASP A 45 -26.86 8.14 12.51
C ASP A 45 -27.23 6.66 12.68
N ALA A 46 -26.30 5.74 12.36
CA ALA A 46 -26.49 4.32 12.54
C ALA A 46 -26.68 3.92 14.02
N LEU A 47 -25.87 4.49 14.92
CA LEU A 47 -25.99 4.24 16.36
C LEU A 47 -27.30 4.79 16.93
N GLY A 48 -27.72 6.00 16.51
CA GLY A 48 -28.98 6.59 16.91
C GLY A 48 -30.17 5.71 16.49
N ARG A 49 -30.20 5.22 15.27
CA ARG A 49 -31.22 4.28 14.78
C ARG A 49 -31.21 2.96 15.56
N ALA A 50 -30.02 2.40 15.77
CA ALA A 50 -29.88 1.12 16.50
C ALA A 50 -30.33 1.24 17.97
N ALA A 51 -30.14 2.42 18.60
CA ALA A 51 -30.58 2.72 19.95
C ALA A 51 -32.09 3.07 20.05
N GLY A 52 -32.83 3.08 18.93
CA GLY A 52 -34.24 3.50 18.90
C GLY A 52 -34.44 5.02 19.10
N ALA A 53 -33.37 5.81 19.01
CA ALA A 53 -33.35 7.27 19.16
C ALA A 53 -32.73 7.93 17.92
N PRO A 54 -33.41 7.89 16.75
CA PRO A 54 -32.87 8.45 15.51
C PRO A 54 -32.61 9.93 15.66
N ILE A 55 -31.46 10.40 15.16
CA ILE A 55 -31.07 11.80 15.23
C ILE A 55 -31.86 12.62 14.18
N ALA A 56 -32.55 13.65 14.62
CA ALA A 56 -33.21 14.58 13.72
C ALA A 56 -32.20 15.64 13.21
N TRP A 57 -31.52 15.30 12.14
CA TRP A 57 -30.55 16.20 11.52
C TRP A 57 -31.21 17.40 10.91
N ALA A 58 -30.60 18.59 11.09
CA ALA A 58 -31.07 19.80 10.43
C ALA A 58 -30.92 19.69 8.90
N PRO A 59 -31.83 20.29 8.09
CA PRO A 59 -31.77 20.24 6.63
C PRO A 59 -30.41 20.66 6.06
N GLY A 60 -29.84 21.77 6.55
CA GLY A 60 -28.54 22.23 6.12
C GLY A 60 -27.38 21.25 6.44
N THR A 61 -27.52 20.46 7.50
CA THR A 61 -26.56 19.38 7.80
C THR A 61 -26.68 18.27 6.77
N LEU A 62 -27.89 17.88 6.40
CA LEU A 62 -28.12 16.85 5.38
C LEU A 62 -27.60 17.29 4.00
N ASP A 63 -27.82 18.54 3.62
CA ASP A 63 -27.31 19.09 2.37
C ASP A 63 -25.75 19.08 2.34
N ALA A 64 -25.13 19.54 3.43
CA ALA A 64 -23.68 19.53 3.56
C ALA A 64 -23.12 18.10 3.53
N MET A 65 -23.78 17.16 4.21
CA MET A 65 -23.38 15.76 4.21
C MET A 65 -23.57 15.10 2.85
N GLY A 66 -24.56 15.49 2.05
CA GLY A 66 -24.70 15.04 0.66
C GLY A 66 -23.47 15.37 -0.20
N VAL A 67 -22.87 16.55 0.00
CA VAL A 67 -21.61 16.92 -0.68
C VAL A 67 -20.44 16.08 -0.13
N VAL A 68 -20.36 15.91 1.19
CA VAL A 68 -19.32 15.08 1.83
C VAL A 68 -19.41 13.64 1.33
N ASP A 69 -20.61 13.07 1.25
CA ASP A 69 -20.86 11.72 0.77
C ASP A 69 -20.38 11.54 -0.68
N PHE A 70 -20.75 12.47 -1.53
CA PHE A 70 -20.28 12.46 -2.92
C PHE A 70 -18.75 12.49 -3.01
N LEU A 71 -18.08 13.38 -2.28
CA LEU A 71 -16.63 13.49 -2.27
C LEU A 71 -15.97 12.27 -1.63
N ALA A 72 -16.55 11.73 -0.57
CA ALA A 72 -16.05 10.53 0.07
C ALA A 72 -16.10 9.31 -0.88
N VAL A 73 -17.23 9.12 -1.57
CA VAL A 73 -17.42 7.97 -2.48
C VAL A 73 -16.64 8.14 -3.79
N ALA A 74 -16.66 9.34 -4.38
CA ALA A 74 -16.07 9.57 -5.70
C ALA A 74 -14.54 9.78 -5.66
N TRP A 75 -14.01 10.29 -4.58
CA TRP A 75 -12.59 10.65 -4.47
C TRP A 75 -11.85 9.89 -3.37
N ILE A 76 -12.37 9.89 -2.12
CA ILE A 76 -11.63 9.37 -0.98
C ILE A 76 -11.66 7.82 -0.95
N ALA A 77 -12.83 7.22 -1.05
CA ALA A 77 -12.99 5.77 -0.94
C ALA A 77 -12.18 4.98 -1.98
N PRO A 78 -12.10 5.38 -3.26
CA PRO A 78 -11.24 4.69 -4.24
C PRO A 78 -9.76 4.75 -3.87
N ASN A 79 -9.28 5.86 -3.29
CA ASN A 79 -7.90 6.00 -2.85
C ASN A 79 -7.60 5.16 -1.60
N VAL A 80 -8.53 5.12 -0.64
CA VAL A 80 -8.44 4.25 0.55
C VAL A 80 -8.42 2.79 0.14
N LEU A 81 -9.34 2.39 -0.73
CA LEU A 81 -9.42 1.01 -1.23
C LEU A 81 -8.15 0.61 -2.00
N ARG A 82 -7.66 1.50 -2.88
CA ARG A 82 -6.39 1.29 -3.60
C ARG A 82 -5.23 1.14 -2.62
N GLY A 83 -5.13 2.04 -1.64
CA GLY A 83 -4.09 2.00 -0.61
C GLY A 83 -4.14 0.70 0.19
N PHE A 84 -5.32 0.30 0.64
CA PHE A 84 -5.52 -0.96 1.34
C PHE A 84 -5.07 -2.16 0.50
N CYS A 85 -5.55 -2.27 -0.75
CA CYS A 85 -5.19 -3.37 -1.65
C CYS A 85 -3.69 -3.42 -1.92
N LEU A 86 -3.07 -2.26 -2.17
CA LEU A 86 -1.64 -2.15 -2.40
C LEU A 86 -0.83 -2.64 -1.19
N HIS A 87 -1.15 -2.15 0.02
CA HIS A 87 -0.45 -2.55 1.23
C HIS A 87 -0.69 -4.02 1.58
N PHE A 88 -1.91 -4.50 1.41
CA PHE A 88 -2.25 -5.91 1.64
C PHE A 88 -1.45 -6.84 0.73
N VAL A 89 -1.38 -6.54 -0.57
CA VAL A 89 -0.60 -7.33 -1.53
C VAL A 89 0.90 -7.20 -1.24
N SER A 90 1.40 -5.96 -1.10
CA SER A 90 2.82 -5.67 -0.90
C SER A 90 3.40 -6.31 0.36
N SER A 91 2.65 -6.27 1.49
CA SER A 91 3.11 -6.85 2.75
C SER A 91 3.32 -8.36 2.69
N ASN A 92 2.67 -9.05 1.73
CA ASN A 92 2.80 -10.48 1.53
C ASN A 92 3.82 -10.88 0.46
N MET A 93 4.31 -9.92 -0.30
CA MET A 93 5.19 -10.21 -1.43
C MET A 93 6.66 -10.20 -1.08
N HIS A 94 7.06 -9.52 -0.01
CA HIS A 94 8.46 -9.35 0.33
C HIS A 94 8.88 -10.32 1.42
N TYR A 95 10.12 -10.79 1.30
CA TYR A 95 10.78 -11.61 2.32
C TYR A 95 11.81 -10.78 3.07
N TYR A 96 11.90 -10.99 4.39
CA TYR A 96 12.75 -10.22 5.29
C TYR A 96 13.51 -11.11 6.26
N GLY A 97 14.72 -10.70 6.60
CA GLY A 97 15.47 -11.21 7.74
C GLY A 97 16.33 -12.44 7.49
N ASP A 98 15.96 -13.33 6.56
CA ASP A 98 16.69 -14.54 6.23
C ASP A 98 16.97 -14.71 4.74
N VAL A 99 16.97 -13.60 4.03
CA VAL A 99 17.38 -13.52 2.62
C VAL A 99 18.87 -13.26 2.52
N GLU A 100 19.51 -13.82 1.50
CA GLU A 100 20.90 -13.57 1.20
C GLU A 100 21.11 -12.16 0.64
N ASP A 101 22.14 -11.47 1.11
CA ASP A 101 22.45 -10.14 0.64
C ASP A 101 22.66 -10.09 -0.88
N GLY A 102 21.94 -9.18 -1.55
CA GLY A 102 22.03 -9.00 -2.99
C GLY A 102 21.30 -10.06 -3.83
N ASN A 103 20.68 -11.06 -3.21
CA ASN A 103 19.95 -12.11 -3.92
C ASN A 103 18.53 -11.63 -4.27
N VAL A 104 18.36 -11.08 -5.46
CA VAL A 104 17.07 -10.54 -5.95
C VAL A 104 15.97 -11.60 -6.00
N VAL A 105 16.34 -12.88 -6.25
CA VAL A 105 15.38 -14.00 -6.33
C VAL A 105 14.67 -14.24 -4.99
N GLN A 106 15.37 -13.97 -3.88
CA GLN A 106 14.84 -14.16 -2.52
C GLN A 106 14.11 -12.93 -1.96
N GLN A 107 14.16 -11.79 -2.64
CA GLN A 107 13.60 -10.56 -2.07
C GLN A 107 12.09 -10.50 -2.16
N THR A 108 11.50 -11.14 -3.18
CA THR A 108 10.07 -11.01 -3.45
C THR A 108 9.51 -12.24 -4.16
N GLN A 109 8.20 -12.36 -4.14
CA GLN A 109 7.45 -13.37 -4.87
C GLN A 109 6.48 -12.72 -5.87
N VAL A 110 6.02 -13.50 -6.82
CA VAL A 110 4.81 -13.19 -7.61
C VAL A 110 3.59 -13.68 -6.83
N LEU A 111 2.65 -12.78 -6.56
CA LEU A 111 1.45 -13.09 -5.77
C LEU A 111 0.19 -12.73 -6.57
N ALA A 112 -0.25 -13.65 -7.41
CA ALA A 112 -1.38 -13.44 -8.30
C ALA A 112 -2.31 -14.68 -8.41
N PRO A 113 -2.67 -15.36 -7.30
CA PRO A 113 -3.65 -16.43 -7.37
C PRO A 113 -5.00 -15.82 -7.77
N TRP A 114 -5.84 -16.59 -8.43
CA TRP A 114 -7.09 -16.10 -9.03
C TRP A 114 -8.02 -15.35 -8.04
N TRP A 115 -8.07 -15.79 -6.78
CA TRP A 115 -8.91 -15.16 -5.75
C TRP A 115 -8.38 -13.80 -5.28
N MET A 116 -7.11 -13.47 -5.56
CA MET A 116 -6.56 -12.13 -5.33
C MET A 116 -6.83 -11.15 -6.49
N ALA A 117 -7.51 -11.59 -7.55
CA ALA A 117 -7.84 -10.70 -8.66
C ALA A 117 -8.56 -9.41 -8.25
N PRO A 118 -9.53 -9.39 -7.31
CA PRO A 118 -10.15 -8.15 -6.84
C PRO A 118 -9.13 -7.18 -6.23
N PHE A 119 -8.21 -7.66 -5.38
CA PHE A 119 -7.17 -6.81 -4.78
C PHE A 119 -6.20 -6.29 -5.84
N ASN A 120 -5.77 -7.15 -6.74
CA ASN A 120 -4.87 -6.78 -7.82
C ASN A 120 -5.49 -5.78 -8.79
N LEU A 121 -6.81 -5.82 -9.02
CA LEU A 121 -7.54 -4.85 -9.84
C LEU A 121 -7.37 -3.43 -9.29
N PHE A 122 -7.51 -3.23 -7.98
CA PHE A 122 -7.41 -1.91 -7.36
C PHE A 122 -5.96 -1.43 -7.14
N CYS A 123 -4.96 -2.28 -7.29
CA CYS A 123 -3.55 -1.89 -7.17
C CYS A 123 -2.76 -2.12 -8.48
N PHE A 124 -3.40 -1.98 -9.63
CA PHE A 124 -2.76 -2.06 -10.95
C PHE A 124 -1.98 -3.37 -11.17
N ASN A 125 -2.57 -4.49 -10.75
CA ASN A 125 -1.97 -5.81 -10.86
C ASN A 125 -0.57 -5.91 -10.20
N PHE A 126 -0.42 -5.22 -9.08
CA PHE A 126 0.85 -5.11 -8.35
C PHE A 126 1.42 -6.50 -7.99
N GLY A 127 0.58 -7.43 -7.56
CA GLY A 127 0.99 -8.79 -7.20
C GLY A 127 1.66 -9.56 -8.35
N SER A 128 1.26 -9.28 -9.59
CA SER A 128 1.85 -9.90 -10.78
C SER A 128 3.09 -9.16 -11.28
N THR A 129 3.15 -7.84 -11.15
CA THR A 129 4.15 -7.02 -11.84
C THR A 129 5.27 -6.50 -10.95
N HIS A 130 5.08 -6.48 -9.62
CA HIS A 130 6.06 -5.90 -8.72
C HIS A 130 7.35 -6.73 -8.64
N ALA A 131 7.24 -8.05 -8.58
CA ALA A 131 8.42 -8.91 -8.56
C ALA A 131 9.30 -8.68 -9.82
N ILE A 132 8.71 -8.42 -10.98
CA ILE A 132 9.44 -8.06 -12.21
C ILE A 132 10.23 -6.76 -12.01
N HIS A 133 9.68 -5.81 -11.24
CA HIS A 133 10.35 -4.54 -10.95
C HIS A 133 11.70 -4.73 -10.25
N HIS A 134 11.88 -5.73 -9.43
CA HIS A 134 13.16 -6.02 -8.77
C HIS A 134 14.27 -6.41 -9.74
N PHE A 135 13.92 -6.96 -10.91
CA PHE A 135 14.86 -7.33 -11.98
C PHE A 135 15.06 -6.20 -13.00
N VAL A 136 13.99 -5.45 -13.32
CA VAL A 136 13.98 -4.40 -14.34
C VAL A 136 13.39 -3.10 -13.79
N VAL A 137 14.15 -2.44 -12.94
CA VAL A 137 13.71 -1.30 -12.09
C VAL A 137 13.15 -0.13 -12.90
N LYS A 138 13.71 0.16 -14.10
CA LYS A 138 13.39 1.35 -14.88
C LYS A 138 12.15 1.22 -15.75
N GLU A 139 11.64 0.00 -15.95
CA GLU A 139 10.49 -0.22 -16.83
C GLU A 139 9.18 0.23 -16.16
N PRO A 140 8.32 0.97 -16.86
CA PRO A 140 7.02 1.37 -16.34
C PRO A 140 6.09 0.17 -16.17
N PHE A 141 5.09 0.29 -15.28
CA PHE A 141 4.24 -0.83 -14.88
C PHE A 141 3.48 -1.46 -16.05
N TYR A 142 3.06 -0.68 -17.05
CA TYR A 142 2.32 -1.20 -18.20
C TYR A 142 3.20 -2.06 -19.13
N VAL A 143 4.50 -1.76 -19.26
CA VAL A 143 5.46 -2.62 -19.98
C VAL A 143 5.64 -3.93 -19.22
N ARG A 144 5.82 -3.87 -17.90
CA ARG A 144 5.90 -5.06 -17.07
C ARG A 144 4.63 -5.90 -17.15
N GLN A 145 3.46 -5.27 -17.21
CA GLN A 145 2.19 -5.95 -17.40
C GLN A 145 2.10 -6.65 -18.76
N ALA A 146 2.49 -5.96 -19.83
CA ALA A 146 2.46 -6.52 -21.19
C ALA A 146 3.42 -7.71 -21.37
N THR A 147 4.54 -7.72 -20.64
CA THR A 147 5.58 -8.76 -20.71
C THR A 147 5.50 -9.78 -19.56
N ALA A 148 4.51 -9.67 -18.66
CA ALA A 148 4.43 -10.47 -17.45
C ALA A 148 4.50 -11.99 -17.71
N ALA A 149 3.83 -12.50 -18.75
CA ALA A 149 3.82 -13.92 -19.05
C ALA A 149 5.21 -14.48 -19.40
N GLN A 150 6.01 -13.72 -20.18
CA GLN A 150 7.39 -14.10 -20.51
C GLN A 150 8.30 -13.95 -19.28
N ALA A 151 8.19 -12.84 -18.56
CA ALA A 151 8.97 -12.59 -17.36
C ALA A 151 8.73 -13.68 -16.30
N HIS A 152 7.48 -14.04 -16.04
CA HIS A 152 7.14 -15.09 -15.07
C HIS A 152 7.70 -16.47 -15.45
N ARG A 153 7.82 -16.78 -16.75
CA ARG A 153 8.48 -18.03 -17.18
C ARG A 153 9.93 -18.04 -16.74
N VAL A 154 10.69 -17.01 -17.09
CA VAL A 154 12.10 -16.87 -16.71
C VAL A 154 12.26 -16.84 -15.18
N MET A 155 11.41 -16.11 -14.48
CA MET A 155 11.46 -16.03 -13.02
C MET A 155 11.23 -17.38 -12.33
N ARG A 156 10.34 -18.25 -12.88
CA ARG A 156 10.18 -19.63 -12.37
C ARG A 156 11.44 -20.46 -12.59
N GLU A 157 12.07 -20.35 -13.76
CA GLU A 157 13.33 -21.03 -14.06
C GLU A 157 14.46 -20.57 -13.13
N MET A 158 14.45 -19.30 -12.71
CA MET A 158 15.39 -18.73 -11.75
C MET A 158 15.10 -19.10 -10.28
N GLY A 159 13.97 -19.73 -9.98
CA GLY A 159 13.60 -20.10 -8.61
C GLY A 159 12.86 -19.02 -7.81
N VAL A 160 12.35 -17.97 -8.45
CA VAL A 160 11.45 -17.00 -7.79
C VAL A 160 10.18 -17.72 -7.35
N ARG A 161 9.72 -17.45 -6.14
CA ARG A 161 8.49 -18.06 -5.62
C ARG A 161 7.24 -17.43 -6.23
N PHE A 162 6.22 -18.27 -6.34
CA PHE A 162 4.89 -17.88 -6.83
C PHE A 162 3.84 -18.35 -5.83
N ASP A 163 2.93 -17.43 -5.50
CA ASP A 163 1.75 -17.69 -4.68
C ASP A 163 2.07 -18.36 -3.33
N ASP A 164 3.19 -17.96 -2.71
CA ASP A 164 3.58 -18.44 -1.39
C ASP A 164 2.72 -17.79 -0.30
N LEU A 165 1.57 -18.40 -0.04
CA LEU A 165 0.60 -17.92 0.96
C LEU A 165 1.05 -18.17 2.39
N GLY A 166 2.14 -18.90 2.58
CA GLY A 166 2.73 -19.17 3.89
C GLY A 166 3.48 -17.98 4.50
N THR A 167 3.72 -16.90 3.74
CA THR A 167 4.50 -15.74 4.19
C THR A 167 4.01 -15.15 5.52
N PHE A 168 2.72 -14.98 5.72
CA PHE A 168 2.16 -14.50 6.98
C PHE A 168 2.53 -15.37 8.18
N ARG A 169 2.44 -16.69 8.03
CA ARG A 169 2.74 -17.63 9.10
C ARG A 169 4.22 -17.65 9.47
N ARG A 170 5.08 -17.28 8.52
CA ARG A 170 6.53 -17.20 8.68
C ARG A 170 7.03 -15.78 9.00
N ALA A 171 6.16 -14.84 9.27
CA ALA A 171 6.52 -13.43 9.41
C ALA A 171 7.39 -12.92 8.25
N ASN A 172 6.98 -13.23 7.03
CA ASN A 172 7.64 -12.90 5.77
C ASN A 172 9.08 -13.43 5.65
N ARG A 173 9.42 -14.52 6.33
CA ARG A 173 10.71 -15.18 6.15
C ARG A 173 10.73 -16.05 4.90
N TRP A 174 11.89 -16.13 4.27
CA TRP A 174 12.12 -16.97 3.10
C TRP A 174 12.07 -18.47 3.45
N ASN A 175 12.77 -18.87 4.51
CA ASN A 175 12.85 -20.26 4.91
C ASN A 175 11.65 -20.72 5.72
N GLU A 176 11.30 -21.99 5.58
CA GLU A 176 10.34 -22.64 6.48
C GLU A 176 10.93 -22.72 7.90
N PRO A 177 10.09 -22.64 8.95
CA PRO A 177 10.56 -22.82 10.32
C PRO A 177 11.30 -24.17 10.49
N GLY A 178 12.52 -24.11 10.98
CA GLY A 178 13.37 -25.30 11.19
C GLY A 178 14.23 -25.73 10.01
N THR A 179 14.10 -25.10 8.84
CA THR A 179 14.95 -25.40 7.68
C THR A 179 16.08 -24.39 7.47
N GLY A 180 16.05 -23.26 8.16
CA GLY A 180 17.06 -22.22 8.05
C GLY A 180 18.39 -22.63 8.68
N ARG A 181 19.50 -22.53 7.95
CA ARG A 181 20.83 -22.42 8.57
C ARG A 181 20.77 -21.22 9.53
N ALA A 182 21.12 -21.42 10.79
CA ALA A 182 21.35 -20.32 11.71
C ALA A 182 22.34 -19.37 11.02
N VAL A 183 21.90 -18.17 10.67
CA VAL A 183 22.80 -17.09 10.29
C VAL A 183 23.56 -16.80 11.57
N VAL A 184 24.81 -17.28 11.64
CA VAL A 184 25.73 -16.97 12.72
C VAL A 184 25.99 -15.46 12.61
N ALA A 185 25.60 -14.75 13.66
CA ALA A 185 25.81 -13.32 13.82
C ALA A 185 27.31 -13.01 13.94
#